data_e8d3ac4d82d639ba772c8d3f9e423714
#
_entry.id   e8d3ac4d82d639ba772c8d3f9e423714
#
_cell.length_a   1.000
_cell.length_b   1.000
_cell.length_c   1.000
_cell.angle_alpha   90.00
_cell.angle_beta   90.00
_cell.angle_gamma   90.00
#
_symmetry.space_group_name_H-M   'P 1'
#
loop_
_entity.id
_entity.type
_entity.pdbx_description
1 polymer ?
#
loop_
_entity_poly.entity_id
_entity_poly.type
_entity_poly.pdbx_seq_one_letter_code
_entity_poly.pdbx_strand_id
1 'polypeptide(L)'
;SRELQIWLKKPGKFQLLITEGDCRNLDPIGGSTQFSEGFSCWVDKMLECIPVKPAIDKKIVSQKLTKELIKYDLFIHDWLDKRLFRNGLITEPALARLLPRLLPDSIPVMIASSSPIRDWLSYSGEGAFLRRCFGFRGASGIDGTLSMGMGLSIIMGRMVLVTGDLALLHDTNGWLFSKDKNISLIVIMIDNGGGGIFNQLNIDRIEEGDFEEIFLMPQQVCHLTLAKAYGLKYKQVACLDDLEKAIEWSFSLSTNVLIRVCTNSIEDHRLRVNLSDDLKKTLSENLSSFD
;
A
#
# COMPACT_ATOMS: atom_id res chain seq x y z
N SER A 1 5.74 -4.04 -10.00
CA SER A 1 4.77 -5.15 -10.00
C SER A 1 5.31 -6.33 -10.81
N ARG A 2 4.74 -7.51 -10.62
CA ARG A 2 5.11 -8.73 -11.37
C ARG A 2 4.77 -8.57 -12.86
N GLU A 3 3.65 -7.95 -13.16
CA GLU A 3 3.19 -7.67 -14.52
C GLU A 3 4.15 -6.74 -15.25
N LEU A 4 4.66 -5.70 -14.58
CA LEU A 4 5.67 -4.81 -15.14
C LEU A 4 6.97 -5.57 -15.44
N GLN A 5 7.41 -6.46 -14.57
CA GLN A 5 8.60 -7.30 -14.83
C GLN A 5 8.40 -8.24 -16.04
N ILE A 6 7.20 -8.84 -16.18
CA ILE A 6 6.86 -9.66 -17.35
C ILE A 6 6.87 -8.80 -18.62
N TRP A 7 6.32 -7.59 -18.56
CA TRP A 7 6.31 -6.67 -19.68
C TRP A 7 7.72 -6.21 -20.06
N LEU A 8 8.59 -5.92 -19.09
CA LEU A 8 10.00 -5.54 -19.32
C LEU A 8 10.82 -6.66 -19.95
N LYS A 9 10.47 -7.93 -19.73
CA LYS A 9 11.15 -9.08 -20.37
C LYS A 9 10.91 -9.20 -21.88
N LYS A 10 9.93 -8.47 -22.44
CA LYS A 10 9.66 -8.52 -23.88
C LYS A 10 10.83 -7.92 -24.66
N PRO A 11 11.29 -8.59 -25.73
CA PRO A 11 12.46 -8.13 -26.51
C PRO A 11 12.21 -6.77 -27.19
N GLY A 12 13.29 -6.08 -27.52
CA GLY A 12 13.26 -4.84 -28.31
C GLY A 12 13.03 -3.56 -27.51
N LYS A 13 13.14 -3.60 -26.17
CA LYS A 13 13.00 -2.42 -25.32
C LYS A 13 14.34 -1.99 -24.76
N PHE A 14 14.68 -0.71 -24.95
CA PHE A 14 15.78 -0.10 -24.21
C PHE A 14 15.34 0.09 -22.75
N GLN A 15 16.17 -0.37 -21.81
CA GLN A 15 15.92 -0.29 -20.38
C GLN A 15 17.11 0.37 -19.69
N LEU A 16 16.82 1.35 -18.86
CA LEU A 16 17.78 2.03 -18.01
C LEU A 16 17.39 1.83 -16.55
N LEU A 17 18.29 1.29 -15.76
CA LEU A 17 18.15 1.18 -14.32
C LEU A 17 19.01 2.24 -13.64
N ILE A 18 18.40 3.12 -12.85
CA ILE A 18 19.10 4.16 -12.09
C ILE A 18 19.14 3.72 -10.64
N THR A 19 20.32 3.69 -10.03
CA THR A 19 20.54 3.31 -8.63
C THR A 19 21.26 4.40 -7.88
N GLU A 20 20.99 4.52 -6.57
CA GLU A 20 21.57 5.54 -5.68
C GLU A 20 22.90 5.03 -5.10
N GLY A 21 23.99 5.14 -5.87
CA GLY A 21 25.34 4.80 -5.42
C GLY A 21 25.66 3.30 -5.32
N ASP A 22 24.75 2.40 -5.74
CA ASP A 22 24.97 0.97 -5.70
C ASP A 22 25.51 0.48 -7.06
N CYS A 23 26.77 0.03 -7.07
CA CYS A 23 27.43 -0.48 -8.28
C CYS A 23 27.15 -1.96 -8.55
N ARG A 24 26.47 -2.69 -7.68
CA ARG A 24 26.05 -4.06 -7.94
C ARG A 24 25.01 -4.10 -9.06
N ASN A 25 25.01 -5.14 -9.85
CA ASN A 25 23.92 -5.33 -10.82
C ASN A 25 22.62 -5.64 -10.08
N LEU A 26 21.72 -4.67 -10.03
CA LEU A 26 20.42 -4.77 -9.37
C LEU A 26 19.28 -5.11 -10.34
N ASP A 27 19.59 -5.31 -11.63
CA ASP A 27 18.57 -5.74 -12.60
C ASP A 27 18.34 -7.26 -12.53
N PRO A 28 17.19 -7.70 -11.99
CA PRO A 28 16.89 -9.13 -11.89
C PRO A 28 16.63 -9.79 -13.26
N ILE A 29 16.52 -9.02 -14.33
CA ILE A 29 16.27 -9.48 -15.70
C ILE A 29 17.57 -9.53 -16.50
N GLY A 30 18.58 -8.73 -16.11
CA GLY A 30 19.88 -8.67 -16.77
C GLY A 30 19.87 -7.98 -18.15
N GLY A 31 18.80 -7.23 -18.46
CA GLY A 31 18.60 -6.59 -19.78
C GLY A 31 18.77 -5.07 -19.80
N SER A 32 19.03 -4.44 -18.65
CA SER A 32 19.15 -2.99 -18.55
C SER A 32 20.58 -2.49 -18.55
N THR A 33 20.76 -1.25 -19.03
CA THR A 33 21.97 -0.48 -18.75
C THR A 33 21.83 0.16 -17.38
N GLN A 34 22.76 -0.08 -16.47
CA GLN A 34 22.70 0.49 -15.12
C GLN A 34 23.51 1.80 -15.03
N PHE A 35 22.87 2.82 -14.44
CA PHE A 35 23.49 4.09 -14.08
C PHE A 35 23.49 4.21 -12.55
N SER A 36 24.68 4.23 -11.93
CA SER A 36 24.84 4.07 -10.49
C SER A 36 25.15 5.35 -9.73
N GLU A 37 25.12 6.51 -10.39
CA GLU A 37 25.45 7.81 -9.79
C GLU A 37 24.23 8.52 -9.15
N GLY A 38 23.07 7.88 -9.12
CA GLY A 38 21.85 8.44 -8.55
C GLY A 38 20.95 9.14 -9.57
N PHE A 39 19.68 9.29 -9.17
CA PHE A 39 18.65 9.87 -10.06
C PHE A 39 18.92 11.35 -10.36
N SER A 40 19.34 12.14 -9.37
CA SER A 40 19.64 13.57 -9.57
C SER A 40 20.76 13.76 -10.59
N CYS A 41 21.88 13.04 -10.45
CA CYS A 41 22.98 13.12 -11.40
C CYS A 41 22.57 12.67 -12.82
N TRP A 42 21.72 11.63 -12.91
CA TRP A 42 21.18 11.21 -14.18
C TRP A 42 20.31 12.30 -14.84
N VAL A 43 19.45 12.96 -14.07
CA VAL A 43 18.59 14.07 -14.55
C VAL A 43 19.46 15.20 -15.08
N ASP A 44 20.49 15.63 -14.34
CA ASP A 44 21.38 16.71 -14.76
C ASP A 44 22.06 16.38 -16.10
N LYS A 45 22.64 15.19 -16.22
CA LYS A 45 23.24 14.70 -17.49
C LYS A 45 22.23 14.61 -18.64
N MET A 46 21.00 14.21 -18.36
CA MET A 46 19.94 14.17 -19.37
C MET A 46 19.50 15.55 -19.83
N LEU A 47 19.39 16.52 -18.91
CA LEU A 47 19.05 17.89 -19.24
C LEU A 47 20.10 18.56 -20.14
N GLU A 48 21.39 18.23 -19.96
CA GLU A 48 22.46 18.68 -20.85
C GLU A 48 22.34 18.11 -22.27
N CYS A 49 21.77 16.89 -22.40
CA CYS A 49 21.64 16.18 -23.67
C CYS A 49 20.32 16.47 -24.40
N ILE A 50 19.29 16.99 -23.71
CA ILE A 50 17.98 17.27 -24.33
C ILE A 50 18.06 18.55 -25.13
N PRO A 51 17.77 18.52 -26.46
CA PRO A 51 17.72 19.73 -27.25
C PRO A 51 16.64 20.68 -26.72
N VAL A 52 16.97 21.97 -26.64
CA VAL A 52 16.12 23.05 -26.07
C VAL A 52 14.74 23.14 -26.75
N LYS A 53 14.57 22.58 -27.93
CA LYS A 53 13.28 22.50 -28.64
C LYS A 53 13.08 21.08 -29.19
N PRO A 54 12.16 20.27 -28.62
CA PRO A 54 11.76 19.02 -29.23
C PRO A 54 11.13 19.27 -30.60
N ALA A 55 11.36 18.38 -31.55
CA ALA A 55 10.68 18.41 -32.83
C ALA A 55 9.17 18.44 -32.63
N ILE A 56 8.47 19.29 -33.38
CA ILE A 56 7.02 19.55 -33.23
C ILE A 56 6.22 18.26 -33.23
N ASP A 57 6.56 17.30 -34.10
CA ASP A 57 5.88 16.01 -34.19
C ASP A 57 5.99 15.17 -32.89
N LYS A 58 7.16 15.14 -32.23
CA LYS A 58 7.37 14.42 -30.97
C LYS A 58 6.56 15.04 -29.82
N LYS A 59 6.40 16.36 -29.82
CA LYS A 59 5.57 17.07 -28.83
C LYS A 59 4.09 16.72 -28.98
N ILE A 60 3.58 16.61 -30.20
CA ILE A 60 2.17 16.27 -30.48
C ILE A 60 1.88 14.83 -30.03
N VAL A 61 2.76 13.88 -30.39
CA VAL A 61 2.62 12.46 -29.98
C VAL A 61 2.66 12.33 -28.47
N SER A 62 3.60 13.00 -27.80
CA SER A 62 3.70 12.98 -26.33
C SER A 62 2.45 13.56 -25.66
N GLN A 63 1.92 14.68 -26.18
CA GLN A 63 0.69 15.27 -25.63
C GLN A 63 -0.55 14.38 -25.82
N LYS A 64 -0.65 13.70 -26.97
CA LYS A 64 -1.74 12.73 -27.20
C LYS A 64 -1.66 11.56 -26.23
N LEU A 65 -0.50 10.95 -26.08
CA LEU A 65 -0.28 9.85 -25.15
C LEU A 65 -0.60 10.27 -23.70
N THR A 66 -0.12 11.43 -23.27
CA THR A 66 -0.40 11.94 -21.92
C THR A 66 -1.90 12.10 -21.67
N LYS A 67 -2.64 12.67 -22.63
CA LYS A 67 -4.09 12.83 -22.52
C LYS A 67 -4.81 11.49 -22.42
N GLU A 68 -4.42 10.51 -23.22
CA GLU A 68 -5.00 9.15 -23.14
C GLU A 68 -4.70 8.49 -21.80
N LEU A 69 -3.47 8.57 -21.31
CA LEU A 69 -3.10 8.01 -19.98
C LEU A 69 -3.90 8.64 -18.85
N ILE A 70 -4.06 9.98 -18.84
CA ILE A 70 -4.90 10.68 -17.86
C ILE A 70 -6.35 10.21 -17.94
N LYS A 71 -6.90 10.05 -19.14
CA LYS A 71 -8.25 9.56 -19.33
C LYS A 71 -8.46 8.16 -18.74
N TYR A 72 -7.52 7.24 -19.00
CA TYR A 72 -7.57 5.89 -18.42
C TYR A 72 -7.40 5.92 -16.90
N ASP A 73 -6.51 6.75 -16.38
CA ASP A 73 -6.30 6.91 -14.95
C ASP A 73 -7.59 7.36 -14.24
N LEU A 74 -8.22 8.43 -14.72
CA LEU A 74 -9.50 8.91 -14.20
C LEU A 74 -10.60 7.85 -14.30
N PHE A 75 -10.65 7.12 -15.43
CA PHE A 75 -11.61 6.02 -15.60
C PHE A 75 -11.40 4.92 -14.57
N ILE A 76 -10.15 4.48 -14.34
CA ILE A 76 -9.82 3.44 -13.37
C ILE A 76 -10.17 3.89 -11.95
N HIS A 77 -9.92 5.14 -11.61
CA HIS A 77 -10.27 5.70 -10.30
C HIS A 77 -11.78 5.67 -10.05
N ASP A 78 -12.60 6.16 -10.98
CA ASP A 78 -14.07 6.12 -10.90
C ASP A 78 -14.60 4.66 -10.86
N TRP A 79 -14.00 3.81 -11.68
CA TRP A 79 -14.34 2.39 -11.76
C TRP A 79 -14.08 1.65 -10.42
N LEU A 80 -12.96 1.93 -9.77
CA LEU A 80 -12.62 1.39 -8.44
C LEU A 80 -13.58 1.89 -7.37
N ASP A 81 -13.89 3.18 -7.33
CA ASP A 81 -14.82 3.76 -6.34
C ASP A 81 -16.20 3.10 -6.42
N LYS A 82 -16.73 2.90 -7.62
CA LYS A 82 -18.03 2.23 -7.83
C LYS A 82 -18.06 0.78 -7.38
N ARG A 83 -16.92 0.10 -7.31
CA ARG A 83 -16.84 -1.32 -6.94
C ARG A 83 -16.45 -1.55 -5.49
N LEU A 84 -15.55 -0.75 -4.96
CA LEU A 84 -15.04 -0.93 -3.62
C LEU A 84 -16.04 -0.53 -2.53
N PHE A 85 -16.95 0.42 -2.83
CA PHE A 85 -17.89 0.94 -1.81
C PHE A 85 -19.33 0.44 -2.00
N ARG A 86 -19.55 -0.57 -2.86
CA ARG A 86 -20.88 -0.97 -3.31
C ARG A 86 -21.81 -1.51 -2.20
N ASN A 87 -21.27 -2.17 -1.18
CA ASN A 87 -22.05 -2.91 -0.20
C ASN A 87 -21.85 -2.43 1.25
N GLY A 88 -21.17 -1.32 1.48
CA GLY A 88 -20.83 -0.84 2.83
C GLY A 88 -19.88 -1.78 3.61
N LEU A 89 -19.47 -2.89 3.01
CA LEU A 89 -18.51 -3.82 3.62
C LEU A 89 -17.12 -3.20 3.64
N ILE A 90 -16.45 -3.39 4.77
CA ILE A 90 -15.05 -3.01 4.88
C ILE A 90 -14.17 -4.15 4.40
N THR A 91 -13.36 -3.87 3.38
CA THR A 91 -12.38 -4.78 2.82
C THR A 91 -11.00 -4.10 2.85
N GLU A 92 -9.92 -4.87 2.79
CA GLU A 92 -8.57 -4.29 2.75
C GLU A 92 -8.38 -3.34 1.55
N PRO A 93 -8.81 -3.67 0.30
CA PRO A 93 -8.78 -2.73 -0.81
C PRO A 93 -9.62 -1.47 -0.61
N ALA A 94 -10.83 -1.59 -0.03
CA ALA A 94 -11.69 -0.44 0.27
C ALA A 94 -11.06 0.46 1.34
N LEU A 95 -10.45 -0.13 2.38
CA LEU A 95 -9.72 0.60 3.40
C LEU A 95 -8.56 1.39 2.81
N ALA A 96 -7.73 0.75 1.97
CA ALA A 96 -6.61 1.41 1.31
C ALA A 96 -7.06 2.57 0.41
N ARG A 97 -8.22 2.43 -0.23
CA ARG A 97 -8.83 3.47 -1.06
C ARG A 97 -9.35 4.66 -0.26
N LEU A 98 -9.93 4.40 0.91
CA LEU A 98 -10.63 5.40 1.71
C LEU A 98 -9.70 6.16 2.65
N LEU A 99 -8.71 5.49 3.25
CA LEU A 99 -7.82 6.10 4.24
C LEU A 99 -7.17 7.41 3.77
N PRO A 100 -6.61 7.55 2.56
CA PRO A 100 -6.04 8.82 2.12
C PRO A 100 -7.02 9.98 2.11
N ARG A 101 -8.33 9.70 1.96
CA ARG A 101 -9.40 10.70 1.94
C ARG A 101 -9.87 11.11 3.33
N LEU A 102 -9.80 10.18 4.29
CA LEU A 102 -10.25 10.41 5.67
C LEU A 102 -9.17 11.02 6.56
N LEU A 103 -7.92 10.82 6.23
CA LEU A 103 -6.81 11.34 7.01
C LEU A 103 -6.49 12.77 6.58
N PRO A 104 -6.24 13.72 7.52
CA PRO A 104 -5.77 15.06 7.17
C PRO A 104 -4.50 15.01 6.31
N ASP A 105 -4.38 15.87 5.30
CA ASP A 105 -3.29 15.82 4.30
C ASP A 105 -1.89 15.92 4.91
N SER A 106 -1.76 16.67 6.00
CA SER A 106 -0.49 16.87 6.70
C SER A 106 -0.01 15.67 7.52
N ILE A 107 -0.87 14.66 7.74
CA ILE A 107 -0.55 13.53 8.61
C ILE A 107 0.29 12.50 7.85
N PRO A 108 1.52 12.21 8.32
CA PRO A 108 2.35 11.16 7.76
C PRO A 108 1.73 9.78 8.04
N VAL A 109 1.96 8.83 7.13
CA VAL A 109 1.49 7.46 7.26
C VAL A 109 2.67 6.48 7.15
N MET A 110 2.81 5.59 8.10
CA MET A 110 3.64 4.40 7.97
C MET A 110 2.76 3.21 7.59
N ILE A 111 3.18 2.47 6.59
CA ILE A 111 2.43 1.33 6.06
C ILE A 111 3.28 0.07 6.23
N ALA A 112 2.75 -0.88 6.97
CA ALA A 112 3.44 -2.14 7.25
C ALA A 112 3.58 -3.01 5.98
N SER A 113 4.51 -3.93 6.03
CA SER A 113 4.69 -4.97 5.03
C SER A 113 3.42 -5.84 4.89
N SER A 114 3.44 -6.82 3.98
CA SER A 114 2.32 -7.71 3.67
C SER A 114 1.23 -7.05 2.80
N SER A 115 -0.05 -7.31 3.06
CA SER A 115 -1.19 -6.74 2.30
C SER A 115 -1.26 -5.22 2.39
N PRO A 116 -1.08 -4.57 3.54
CA PRO A 116 -1.31 -3.12 3.66
C PRO A 116 -0.57 -2.28 2.62
N ILE A 117 0.72 -2.51 2.42
CA ILE A 117 1.49 -1.73 1.43
C ILE A 117 1.12 -2.08 0.00
N ARG A 118 0.73 -3.32 -0.27
CA ARG A 118 0.31 -3.75 -1.61
C ARG A 118 -1.03 -3.12 -1.99
N ASP A 119 -1.98 -3.14 -1.08
CA ASP A 119 -3.29 -2.54 -1.29
C ASP A 119 -3.21 -1.01 -1.39
N TRP A 120 -2.36 -0.39 -0.58
CA TRP A 120 -2.08 1.04 -0.70
C TRP A 120 -1.58 1.40 -2.10
N LEU A 121 -0.59 0.66 -2.62
CA LEU A 121 -0.03 0.91 -3.96
C LEU A 121 -1.02 0.61 -5.10
N SER A 122 -1.96 -0.33 -4.89
CA SER A 122 -2.87 -0.76 -5.95
C SER A 122 -4.19 -0.01 -5.96
N TYR A 123 -4.67 0.44 -4.80
CA TYR A 123 -6.04 0.94 -4.65
C TYR A 123 -6.15 2.35 -4.09
N SER A 124 -5.09 2.93 -3.50
CA SER A 124 -5.18 4.29 -2.96
C SER A 124 -5.49 5.32 -4.05
N GLY A 125 -6.18 6.39 -3.66
CA GLY A 125 -6.57 7.45 -4.57
C GLY A 125 -5.63 8.66 -4.52
N GLU A 126 -6.06 9.77 -5.13
CA GLU A 126 -5.29 11.00 -5.29
C GLU A 126 -4.70 11.55 -3.97
N GLY A 127 -5.42 11.47 -2.86
CA GLY A 127 -4.94 11.91 -1.55
C GLY A 127 -3.70 11.17 -1.02
N ALA A 128 -3.27 10.07 -1.68
CA ALA A 128 -2.07 9.33 -1.32
C ALA A 128 -0.79 9.93 -1.91
N PHE A 129 -0.83 10.58 -3.08
CA PHE A 129 0.35 11.01 -3.84
C PHE A 129 1.20 12.06 -3.14
N LEU A 130 0.58 13.00 -2.49
CA LEU A 130 1.26 14.09 -1.80
C LEU A 130 1.55 13.78 -0.34
N ARG A 131 1.08 12.65 0.16
CA ARG A 131 1.23 12.24 1.54
C ARG A 131 2.63 11.70 1.80
N ARG A 132 3.23 12.10 2.90
CA ARG A 132 4.49 11.54 3.37
C ARG A 132 4.25 10.12 3.88
N CYS A 133 4.70 9.13 3.09
CA CYS A 133 4.56 7.71 3.40
C CYS A 133 5.90 7.08 3.77
N PHE A 134 5.87 6.21 4.78
CA PHE A 134 7.00 5.39 5.22
C PHE A 134 6.64 3.92 5.12
N GLY A 135 7.61 3.06 4.84
CA GLY A 135 7.37 1.63 4.76
C GLY A 135 8.66 0.84 4.63
N PHE A 136 8.59 -0.44 4.95
CA PHE A 136 9.69 -1.37 4.76
C PHE A 136 9.75 -1.81 3.30
N ARG A 137 10.83 -1.43 2.60
CA ARG A 137 11.12 -1.91 1.24
C ARG A 137 12.59 -2.35 1.18
N GLY A 138 12.87 -3.38 0.40
CA GLY A 138 14.16 -4.05 0.43
C GLY A 138 14.12 -5.22 1.41
N ALA A 139 14.71 -5.11 2.59
CA ALA A 139 14.49 -6.06 3.68
C ALA A 139 13.11 -5.80 4.30
N SER A 140 12.14 -6.64 3.96
CA SER A 140 10.75 -6.49 4.39
C SER A 140 10.41 -7.58 5.40
N GLY A 141 9.99 -7.18 6.61
CA GLY A 141 9.55 -8.07 7.69
C GLY A 141 8.31 -7.54 8.37
N ILE A 142 7.84 -8.25 9.38
CA ILE A 142 6.77 -7.83 10.29
C ILE A 142 7.31 -7.43 11.67
N ASP A 143 8.56 -7.76 11.93
CA ASP A 143 9.32 -7.43 13.13
C ASP A 143 9.56 -5.90 13.23
N GLY A 144 9.50 -5.35 14.44
CA GLY A 144 9.77 -3.95 14.72
C GLY A 144 8.79 -2.93 14.11
N THR A 145 7.66 -3.37 13.57
CA THR A 145 6.70 -2.50 12.87
C THR A 145 6.12 -1.42 13.79
N LEU A 146 5.65 -1.79 14.97
CA LEU A 146 5.10 -0.85 15.94
C LEU A 146 6.17 0.06 16.51
N SER A 147 7.30 -0.52 16.92
CA SER A 147 8.45 0.20 17.49
C SER A 147 9.00 1.24 16.51
N MET A 148 9.08 0.91 15.23
CA MET A 148 9.47 1.86 14.19
C MET A 148 8.45 2.98 14.04
N GLY A 149 7.14 2.67 14.02
CA GLY A 149 6.08 3.67 13.97
C GLY A 149 6.15 4.64 15.15
N MET A 150 6.42 4.14 16.35
CA MET A 150 6.61 4.97 17.54
C MET A 150 7.84 5.85 17.43
N GLY A 151 8.99 5.30 17.01
CA GLY A 151 10.21 6.06 16.79
C GLY A 151 10.03 7.18 15.75
N LEU A 152 9.37 6.88 14.64
CA LEU A 152 9.04 7.88 13.62
C LEU A 152 8.13 8.98 14.17
N SER A 153 7.16 8.65 15.03
CA SER A 153 6.24 9.65 15.59
C SER A 153 6.92 10.67 16.49
N ILE A 154 8.05 10.35 17.09
CA ILE A 154 8.89 11.29 17.87
C ILE A 154 9.41 12.41 16.96
N ILE A 155 9.79 12.06 15.73
CA ILE A 155 10.40 13.01 14.78
C ILE A 155 9.32 13.73 13.96
N MET A 156 8.32 12.99 13.55
CA MET A 156 7.28 13.47 12.62
C MET A 156 6.08 14.12 13.32
N GLY A 157 5.97 13.97 14.65
CA GLY A 157 4.78 14.31 15.41
C GLY A 157 3.68 13.26 15.21
N ARG A 158 2.41 13.70 15.31
CA ARG A 158 1.28 12.80 15.17
C ARG A 158 1.25 12.15 13.80
N MET A 159 1.16 10.83 13.78
CA MET A 159 1.13 10.05 12.55
C MET A 159 0.24 8.80 12.66
N VAL A 160 -0.02 8.17 11.53
CA VAL A 160 -0.80 6.92 11.44
C VAL A 160 0.11 5.77 11.05
N LEU A 161 -0.04 4.63 11.73
CA LEU A 161 0.52 3.34 11.32
C LEU A 161 -0.63 2.45 10.83
N VAL A 162 -0.56 1.98 9.59
CA VAL A 162 -1.46 0.96 9.03
C VAL A 162 -0.72 -0.38 9.05
N THR A 163 -1.22 -1.36 9.79
CA THR A 163 -0.54 -2.63 10.02
C THR A 163 -1.51 -3.81 10.02
N GLY A 164 -1.04 -5.01 9.72
CA GLY A 164 -1.80 -6.25 9.95
C GLY A 164 -1.75 -6.70 11.40
N ASP A 165 -2.66 -7.60 11.76
CA ASP A 165 -2.80 -8.21 13.08
C ASP A 165 -1.52 -8.97 13.53
N LEU A 166 -0.99 -9.85 12.67
CA LEU A 166 0.24 -10.59 12.99
C LEU A 166 1.46 -9.67 13.14
N ALA A 167 1.58 -8.63 12.32
CA ALA A 167 2.68 -7.69 12.45
C ALA A 167 2.61 -6.89 13.76
N LEU A 168 1.41 -6.52 14.20
CA LEU A 168 1.21 -5.86 15.48
C LEU A 168 1.51 -6.80 16.66
N LEU A 169 1.06 -8.05 16.58
CA LEU A 169 1.35 -9.05 17.62
C LEU A 169 2.83 -9.37 17.73
N HIS A 170 3.52 -9.47 16.59
CA HIS A 170 4.95 -9.76 16.56
C HIS A 170 5.78 -8.69 17.30
N ASP A 171 5.38 -7.43 17.23
CA ASP A 171 6.08 -6.30 17.86
C ASP A 171 5.24 -5.66 19.00
N THR A 172 4.40 -6.43 19.65
CA THR A 172 3.49 -5.96 20.71
C THR A 172 4.20 -5.23 21.84
N ASN A 173 5.47 -5.61 22.14
CA ASN A 173 6.26 -4.96 23.18
C ASN A 173 6.59 -3.48 22.86
N GLY A 174 6.47 -3.04 21.63
CA GLY A 174 6.53 -1.61 21.28
C GLY A 174 5.56 -0.76 22.10
N TRP A 175 4.42 -1.31 22.53
CA TRP A 175 3.47 -0.60 23.40
C TRP A 175 4.01 -0.19 24.77
N LEU A 176 5.15 -0.73 25.22
CA LEU A 176 5.82 -0.30 26.45
C LEU A 176 6.20 1.19 26.39
N PHE A 177 6.42 1.74 25.19
CA PHE A 177 6.72 3.16 25.00
C PHE A 177 5.46 4.03 24.86
N SER A 178 4.25 3.46 24.91
CA SER A 178 2.99 4.17 24.70
C SER A 178 2.71 5.33 25.69
N LYS A 179 3.39 5.33 26.82
CA LYS A 179 3.28 6.38 27.86
C LYS A 179 4.22 7.55 27.66
N ASP A 180 5.16 7.47 26.72
CA ASP A 180 6.04 8.58 26.38
C ASP A 180 5.20 9.70 25.73
N LYS A 181 5.30 10.89 26.29
CA LYS A 181 4.55 12.07 25.85
C LYS A 181 4.96 12.60 24.49
N ASN A 182 6.15 12.22 24.03
CA ASN A 182 6.67 12.57 22.71
C ASN A 182 6.11 11.67 21.59
N ILE A 183 5.48 10.55 21.95
CA ILE A 183 4.90 9.59 20.99
C ILE A 183 3.44 9.90 20.79
N SER A 184 3.05 10.12 19.54
CA SER A 184 1.65 10.37 19.15
C SER A 184 1.30 9.55 17.93
N LEU A 185 0.88 8.29 18.16
CA LEU A 185 0.64 7.31 17.11
C LEU A 185 -0.82 6.83 17.12
N ILE A 186 -1.46 6.90 15.96
CA ILE A 186 -2.73 6.24 15.67
C ILE A 186 -2.42 4.94 14.94
N VAL A 187 -2.72 3.80 15.55
CA VAL A 187 -2.54 2.50 14.91
C VAL A 187 -3.86 2.03 14.35
N ILE A 188 -3.92 1.86 13.03
CA ILE A 188 -5.03 1.22 12.31
C ILE A 188 -4.59 -0.21 12.02
N MET A 189 -5.09 -1.15 12.80
CA MET A 189 -4.79 -2.56 12.66
C MET A 189 -5.86 -3.23 11.82
N ILE A 190 -5.46 -3.81 10.71
CA ILE A 190 -6.28 -4.67 9.87
C ILE A 190 -6.22 -6.08 10.46
N ASP A 191 -7.36 -6.54 10.94
CA ASP A 191 -7.53 -7.86 11.50
C ASP A 191 -8.34 -8.71 10.51
N ASN A 192 -7.61 -9.47 9.71
CA ASN A 192 -8.16 -10.38 8.72
C ASN A 192 -8.07 -11.86 9.14
N GLY A 193 -7.68 -12.10 10.41
CA GLY A 193 -7.56 -13.42 11.01
C GLY A 193 -6.21 -14.08 10.78
N GLY A 194 -5.14 -13.33 10.46
CA GLY A 194 -3.79 -13.87 10.36
C GLY A 194 -3.05 -13.53 9.05
N GLY A 195 -2.36 -14.52 8.48
CA GLY A 195 -1.54 -14.37 7.26
C GLY A 195 -2.34 -14.30 5.96
N GLY A 196 -3.39 -13.48 5.90
CA GLY A 196 -4.31 -13.39 4.74
C GLY A 196 -3.65 -13.10 3.40
N ILE A 197 -2.44 -12.54 3.40
CA ILE A 197 -1.66 -12.34 2.16
C ILE A 197 -1.39 -13.66 1.42
N PHE A 198 -1.25 -14.76 2.14
CA PHE A 198 -0.91 -16.05 1.54
C PHE A 198 -2.05 -16.66 0.73
N ASN A 199 -3.30 -16.20 0.90
CA ASN A 199 -4.42 -16.53 0.00
C ASN A 199 -4.16 -16.07 -1.45
N GLN A 200 -3.19 -15.16 -1.68
CA GLN A 200 -2.81 -14.69 -3.01
C GLN A 200 -1.76 -15.58 -3.69
N LEU A 201 -1.28 -16.63 -3.02
CA LEU A 201 -0.35 -17.58 -3.58
C LEU A 201 -1.11 -18.73 -4.24
N ASN A 202 -0.72 -19.10 -5.48
CA ASN A 202 -1.18 -20.33 -6.13
C ASN A 202 -0.48 -21.52 -5.46
N ILE A 203 -1.03 -22.01 -4.38
CA ILE A 203 -0.51 -23.16 -3.64
C ILE A 203 -1.44 -24.36 -3.86
N ASP A 204 -1.44 -24.88 -5.09
CA ASP A 204 -2.34 -25.97 -5.51
C ASP A 204 -2.05 -27.35 -4.86
N ARG A 205 -1.07 -27.44 -3.95
CA ARG A 205 -0.56 -28.72 -3.43
C ARG A 205 -0.52 -28.82 -1.90
N ILE A 206 -1.06 -27.86 -1.19
CA ILE A 206 -1.10 -27.88 0.27
C ILE A 206 -2.51 -28.24 0.71
N GLU A 207 -2.65 -29.18 1.63
CA GLU A 207 -3.94 -29.50 2.25
C GLU A 207 -4.49 -28.27 2.99
N GLU A 208 -5.80 -28.11 3.01
CA GLU A 208 -6.45 -26.92 3.58
C GLU A 208 -6.08 -26.70 5.06
N GLY A 209 -5.99 -27.77 5.85
CA GLY A 209 -5.57 -27.70 7.25
C GLY A 209 -4.14 -27.22 7.43
N ASP A 210 -3.20 -27.72 6.62
CA ASP A 210 -1.79 -27.30 6.65
C ASP A 210 -1.65 -25.84 6.23
N PHE A 211 -2.46 -25.40 5.26
CA PHE A 211 -2.46 -23.99 4.83
C PHE A 211 -2.92 -23.07 5.96
N GLU A 212 -3.98 -23.43 6.67
CA GLU A 212 -4.47 -22.66 7.80
C GLU A 212 -3.45 -22.60 8.92
N GLU A 213 -2.86 -23.74 9.30
CA GLU A 213 -1.90 -23.82 10.42
C GLU A 213 -0.58 -23.11 10.13
N ILE A 214 -0.01 -23.30 8.92
CA ILE A 214 1.35 -22.86 8.59
C ILE A 214 1.38 -21.44 8.00
N PHE A 215 0.39 -21.08 7.19
CA PHE A 215 0.40 -19.81 6.45
C PHE A 215 -0.56 -18.78 7.03
N LEU A 216 -1.80 -19.14 7.29
CA LEU A 216 -2.75 -18.20 7.87
C LEU A 216 -2.43 -17.93 9.33
N MET A 217 -2.04 -18.94 10.08
CA MET A 217 -1.63 -18.84 11.48
C MET A 217 -2.63 -18.02 12.33
N PRO A 218 -3.92 -18.38 12.36
CA PRO A 218 -4.92 -17.61 13.09
C PRO A 218 -4.58 -17.55 14.58
N GLN A 219 -4.62 -16.36 15.15
CA GLN A 219 -4.24 -16.13 16.53
C GLN A 219 -5.47 -16.03 17.44
N GLN A 220 -5.41 -16.69 18.60
CA GLN A 220 -6.48 -16.62 19.60
C GLN A 220 -6.31 -15.42 20.58
N VAL A 221 -5.50 -14.43 20.21
CA VAL A 221 -5.26 -13.25 21.04
C VAL A 221 -6.37 -12.23 20.86
N CYS A 222 -6.98 -11.82 21.94
CA CYS A 222 -7.93 -10.71 21.91
C CYS A 222 -7.16 -9.37 21.87
N HIS A 223 -7.03 -8.78 20.70
CA HIS A 223 -6.30 -7.53 20.48
C HIS A 223 -6.81 -6.36 21.34
N LEU A 224 -8.14 -6.29 21.58
CA LEU A 224 -8.74 -5.22 22.39
C LEU A 224 -8.41 -5.40 23.88
N THR A 225 -8.37 -6.64 24.36
CA THR A 225 -7.93 -6.94 25.73
C THR A 225 -6.44 -6.61 25.91
N LEU A 226 -5.63 -6.94 24.91
CA LEU A 226 -4.21 -6.61 24.91
C LEU A 226 -3.99 -5.09 24.91
N ALA A 227 -4.70 -4.34 24.07
CA ALA A 227 -4.66 -2.87 24.05
C ALA A 227 -5.03 -2.29 25.42
N LYS A 228 -6.08 -2.82 26.05
CA LYS A 228 -6.50 -2.44 27.40
C LYS A 228 -5.42 -2.70 28.44
N ALA A 229 -4.72 -3.83 28.35
CA ALA A 229 -3.62 -4.17 29.27
C ALA A 229 -2.46 -3.17 29.19
N TYR A 230 -2.19 -2.61 28.00
CA TYR A 230 -1.22 -1.53 27.83
C TYR A 230 -1.79 -0.12 28.13
N GLY A 231 -3.06 -0.02 28.55
CA GLY A 231 -3.70 1.25 28.88
C GLY A 231 -4.06 2.11 27.67
N LEU A 232 -4.17 1.51 26.49
CA LEU A 232 -4.53 2.20 25.25
C LEU A 232 -6.04 2.45 25.18
N LYS A 233 -6.41 3.57 24.58
CA LYS A 233 -7.76 3.77 24.09
C LYS A 233 -7.91 3.06 22.76
N TYR A 234 -9.06 2.42 22.52
CA TYR A 234 -9.27 1.64 21.30
C TYR A 234 -10.72 1.74 20.81
N LYS A 235 -10.89 1.51 19.52
CA LYS A 235 -12.17 1.25 18.86
C LYS A 235 -12.07 0.05 17.94
N GLN A 236 -13.20 -0.64 17.76
CA GLN A 236 -13.38 -1.67 16.74
C GLN A 236 -14.29 -1.11 15.65
N VAL A 237 -13.96 -1.43 14.41
CA VAL A 237 -14.66 -1.03 13.19
C VAL A 237 -14.95 -2.28 12.38
N ALA A 238 -16.19 -2.46 11.97
CA ALA A 238 -16.65 -3.60 11.17
C ALA A 238 -17.37 -3.17 9.88
N CYS A 239 -17.62 -1.87 9.68
CA CYS A 239 -18.22 -1.33 8.46
C CYS A 239 -17.60 0.03 8.10
N LEU A 240 -17.80 0.47 6.86
CA LEU A 240 -17.21 1.73 6.36
C LEU A 240 -17.72 2.96 7.11
N ASP A 241 -18.99 2.99 7.48
CA ASP A 241 -19.62 4.13 8.17
C ASP A 241 -19.01 4.39 9.56
N ASP A 242 -18.52 3.34 10.22
CA ASP A 242 -17.89 3.47 11.53
C ASP A 242 -16.40 3.84 11.43
N LEU A 243 -15.79 3.66 10.27
CA LEU A 243 -14.37 3.97 10.05
C LEU A 243 -14.11 5.47 10.17
N GLU A 244 -14.91 6.29 9.49
CA GLU A 244 -14.78 7.75 9.53
C GLU A 244 -14.90 8.27 10.97
N LYS A 245 -15.95 7.86 11.69
CA LYS A 245 -16.16 8.21 13.10
C LYS A 245 -15.02 7.74 14.01
N ALA A 246 -14.42 6.58 13.72
CA ALA A 246 -13.29 6.08 14.48
C ALA A 246 -12.02 6.88 14.23
N ILE A 247 -11.80 7.33 12.99
CA ILE A 247 -10.69 8.19 12.62
C ILE A 247 -10.85 9.57 13.27
N GLU A 248 -12.01 10.23 13.13
CA GLU A 248 -12.29 11.51 13.78
C GLU A 248 -12.07 11.43 15.30
N TRP A 249 -12.62 10.38 15.94
CA TRP A 249 -12.39 10.14 17.35
C TRP A 249 -10.91 9.99 17.69
N SER A 250 -10.14 9.30 16.88
CA SER A 250 -8.71 9.12 17.13
C SER A 250 -7.96 10.45 17.12
N PHE A 251 -8.32 11.36 16.20
CA PHE A 251 -7.73 12.70 16.14
C PHE A 251 -8.20 13.64 17.24
N SER A 252 -9.35 13.39 17.88
CA SER A 252 -9.80 14.15 19.05
C SER A 252 -9.01 13.86 20.33
N LEU A 253 -8.17 12.81 20.32
CA LEU A 253 -7.35 12.39 21.44
C LEU A 253 -5.91 12.81 21.26
N SER A 254 -5.22 13.13 22.35
CA SER A 254 -3.78 13.44 22.37
C SER A 254 -2.90 12.24 22.71
N THR A 255 -3.49 11.05 22.91
CA THR A 255 -2.80 9.82 23.31
C THR A 255 -2.65 8.85 22.15
N ASN A 256 -1.80 7.86 22.33
CA ASN A 256 -1.73 6.72 21.43
C ASN A 256 -3.04 5.93 21.44
N VAL A 257 -3.51 5.50 20.28
CA VAL A 257 -4.78 4.79 20.13
C VAL A 257 -4.66 3.62 19.16
N LEU A 258 -5.52 2.60 19.35
CA LEU A 258 -5.69 1.48 18.45
C LEU A 258 -7.09 1.51 17.83
N ILE A 259 -7.16 1.49 16.51
CA ILE A 259 -8.37 1.21 15.73
C ILE A 259 -8.22 -0.18 15.13
N ARG A 260 -9.04 -1.13 15.57
CA ARG A 260 -9.11 -2.48 15.00
C ARG A 260 -10.14 -2.50 13.90
N VAL A 261 -9.71 -2.76 12.68
CA VAL A 261 -10.58 -2.89 11.49
C VAL A 261 -10.69 -4.38 11.15
N CYS A 262 -11.89 -4.93 11.32
CA CYS A 262 -12.13 -6.34 11.03
C CYS A 262 -12.46 -6.54 9.55
N THR A 263 -11.69 -7.36 8.86
CA THR A 263 -11.93 -7.78 7.47
C THR A 263 -11.99 -9.31 7.36
N ASN A 264 -12.19 -9.82 6.16
CA ASN A 264 -12.18 -11.26 5.90
C ASN A 264 -11.19 -11.58 4.78
N SER A 265 -10.14 -12.33 5.10
CA SER A 265 -9.04 -12.61 4.17
C SER A 265 -9.47 -13.33 2.88
N ILE A 266 -10.49 -14.20 2.95
CA ILE A 266 -11.01 -14.94 1.80
C ILE A 266 -11.80 -14.00 0.89
N GLU A 267 -12.66 -13.17 1.47
CA GLU A 267 -13.44 -12.19 0.70
C GLU A 267 -12.53 -11.12 0.09
N ASP A 268 -11.51 -10.67 0.81
CA ASP A 268 -10.50 -9.74 0.32
C ASP A 268 -9.73 -10.32 -0.88
N HIS A 269 -9.36 -11.61 -0.80
CA HIS A 269 -8.72 -12.30 -1.92
C HIS A 269 -9.64 -12.39 -3.14
N ARG A 270 -10.89 -12.86 -2.96
CA ARG A 270 -11.89 -12.94 -4.04
C ARG A 270 -12.13 -11.57 -4.69
N LEU A 271 -12.23 -10.53 -3.87
CA LEU A 271 -12.41 -9.17 -4.38
C LEU A 271 -11.23 -8.73 -5.25
N ARG A 272 -9.98 -8.97 -4.81
CA ARG A 272 -8.78 -8.62 -5.60
C ARG A 272 -8.74 -9.35 -6.95
N VAL A 273 -9.07 -10.64 -6.98
CA VAL A 273 -9.13 -11.42 -8.22
C VAL A 273 -10.21 -10.86 -9.15
N ASN A 274 -11.43 -10.68 -8.65
CA ASN A 274 -12.54 -10.15 -9.43
C ASN A 274 -12.25 -8.76 -9.99
N LEU A 275 -11.69 -7.86 -9.18
CA LEU A 275 -11.30 -6.51 -9.64
C LEU A 275 -10.26 -6.57 -10.76
N SER A 276 -9.27 -7.46 -10.65
CA SER A 276 -8.25 -7.62 -11.68
C SER A 276 -8.83 -8.11 -13.00
N ASP A 277 -9.69 -9.12 -12.95
CA ASP A 277 -10.23 -9.75 -14.15
C ASP A 277 -11.31 -8.88 -14.81
N ASP A 278 -12.18 -8.28 -14.02
CA ASP A 278 -13.18 -7.32 -14.52
C ASP A 278 -12.52 -6.09 -15.16
N LEU A 279 -11.43 -5.57 -14.56
CA LEU A 279 -10.72 -4.43 -15.13
C LEU A 279 -10.07 -4.78 -16.46
N LYS A 280 -9.41 -5.94 -16.56
CA LYS A 280 -8.81 -6.44 -17.81
C LYS A 280 -9.86 -6.55 -18.92
N LYS A 281 -11.02 -7.13 -18.60
CA LYS A 281 -12.13 -7.25 -19.53
C LYS A 281 -12.65 -5.90 -19.98
N THR A 282 -12.92 -5.00 -19.05
CA THR A 282 -13.44 -3.65 -19.33
C THR A 282 -12.45 -2.84 -20.18
N LEU A 283 -11.15 -2.93 -19.91
CA LEU A 283 -10.13 -2.23 -20.70
C LEU A 283 -10.01 -2.84 -22.12
N SER A 284 -10.10 -4.17 -22.27
CA SER A 284 -10.04 -4.80 -23.60
C SER A 284 -11.23 -4.41 -24.47
N GLU A 285 -12.44 -4.34 -23.90
CA GLU A 285 -13.65 -3.89 -24.59
C GLU A 285 -13.56 -2.41 -25.02
N ASN A 286 -13.02 -1.55 -24.16
CA ASN A 286 -12.81 -0.13 -24.48
C ASN A 286 -11.71 0.09 -25.52
N LEU A 287 -10.63 -0.69 -25.49
CA LEU A 287 -9.53 -0.59 -26.47
C LEU A 287 -9.95 -1.07 -27.87
N SER A 288 -10.78 -2.12 -27.95
CA SER A 288 -11.31 -2.61 -29.24
C SER A 288 -12.31 -1.65 -29.93
N SER A 289 -12.80 -0.64 -29.23
CA SER A 289 -13.66 0.40 -29.78
C SER A 289 -12.88 1.59 -30.40
N PHE A 290 -11.56 1.53 -30.41
CA PHE A 290 -10.68 2.60 -30.93
C PHE A 290 -9.92 2.21 -32.22
N ASP A 291 -10.11 0.96 -32.72
CA ASP A 291 -9.70 0.54 -34.07
C ASP A 291 -10.83 0.83 -35.10
#